data_b0b1654ba34d1a23bb765c25c88ce34e
#
_entry.id   b0b1654ba34d1a23bb765c25c88ce34e
#
_cell.length_a   1.000
_cell.length_b   1.000
_cell.length_c   1.000
_cell.angle_alpha   90.00
_cell.angle_beta   90.00
_cell.angle_gamma   90.00
#
_symmetry.space_group_name_H-M   'P 1'
#
loop_
_entity.id
_entity.type
_entity.pdbx_description
1 polymer ?
#
loop_
_entity_poly.entity_id
_entity_poly.type
_entity_poly.pdbx_seq_one_letter_code
_entity_poly.pdbx_strand_id
1 'polypeptide(L)'
;MVEYRQVVELLGGSAGIGRGVKTLADLDAAINAGLPRSALDHVLEFAAPAAERAKLRNRVVPRASYQRRRRLSPMHSATTERLARVAAMARWIWEDDERARAFLWRPHPELRGRRPIDAALTELGAREVEEVLQRGVHGLPV
;
A
#
# COMPACT_ATOMS: atom_id res chain seq x y z
N MET A 1 -12.47 -8.25 -7.12
CA MET A 1 -11.60 -7.09 -7.35
C MET A 1 -11.53 -6.23 -6.10
N VAL A 2 -10.41 -5.63 -5.83
CA VAL A 2 -10.22 -4.76 -4.66
C VAL A 2 -10.91 -3.42 -4.90
N GLU A 3 -11.75 -3.03 -3.96
CA GLU A 3 -12.46 -1.76 -3.98
C GLU A 3 -11.77 -0.74 -3.09
N TYR A 4 -12.11 0.54 -3.24
CA TYR A 4 -11.54 1.62 -2.43
C TYR A 4 -11.72 1.39 -0.92
N ARG A 5 -12.78 0.70 -0.51
CA ARG A 5 -13.04 0.41 0.91
C ARG A 5 -11.96 -0.45 1.54
N GLN A 6 -11.45 -1.42 0.80
CA GLN A 6 -10.37 -2.29 1.27
C GLN A 6 -9.06 -1.52 1.39
N VAL A 7 -8.82 -0.58 0.48
CA VAL A 7 -7.67 0.32 0.54
C VAL A 7 -7.78 1.26 1.75
N VAL A 8 -8.94 1.87 1.95
CA VAL A 8 -9.22 2.77 3.08
C VAL A 8 -9.03 2.05 4.42
N GLU A 9 -9.44 0.79 4.51
CA GLU A 9 -9.23 -0.01 5.71
C GLU A 9 -7.75 -0.10 6.09
N LEU A 10 -6.88 -0.33 5.11
CA LEU A 10 -5.44 -0.39 5.34
C LEU A 10 -4.81 0.97 5.61
N LEU A 11 -5.47 2.05 5.24
CA LEU A 11 -5.03 3.41 5.53
C LEU A 11 -5.51 3.91 6.90
N GLY A 12 -6.08 3.03 7.71
CA GLY A 12 -6.53 3.34 9.07
C GLY A 12 -8.03 3.22 9.29
N GLY A 13 -8.80 2.96 8.26
CA GLY A 13 -10.25 2.76 8.36
C GLY A 13 -10.99 4.01 8.85
N SER A 14 -12.12 3.80 9.52
CA SER A 14 -12.99 4.88 10.01
C SER A 14 -12.32 5.76 11.06
N ALA A 15 -11.37 5.24 11.84
CA ALA A 15 -10.62 6.01 12.82
C ALA A 15 -9.56 6.91 12.17
N GLY A 16 -9.17 6.62 10.91
CA GLY A 16 -8.21 7.39 10.13
C GLY A 16 -8.93 8.25 9.09
N ILE A 17 -8.66 7.97 7.82
CA ILE A 17 -9.20 8.75 6.69
C ILE A 17 -10.64 8.38 6.30
N GLY A 18 -11.12 7.21 6.74
CA GLY A 18 -12.37 6.61 6.24
C GLY A 18 -13.63 7.39 6.57
N ARG A 19 -13.59 8.25 7.58
CA ARG A 19 -14.77 9.00 8.03
C ARG A 19 -15.34 9.92 6.95
N GLY A 20 -14.47 10.52 6.15
CA GLY A 20 -14.86 11.41 5.06
C GLY A 20 -14.76 10.79 3.67
N VAL A 21 -14.40 9.51 3.57
CA VAL A 21 -14.16 8.84 2.28
C VAL A 21 -15.27 7.83 2.02
N LYS A 22 -16.19 8.17 1.14
CA LYS A 22 -17.34 7.33 0.78
C LYS A 22 -17.32 6.90 -0.68
N THR A 23 -16.44 7.47 -1.48
CA THR A 23 -16.32 7.19 -2.91
C THR A 23 -14.86 7.18 -3.32
N LEU A 24 -14.58 6.67 -4.51
CA LEU A 24 -13.23 6.75 -5.08
C LEU A 24 -12.78 8.21 -5.26
N ALA A 25 -13.71 9.09 -5.64
CA ALA A 25 -13.43 10.52 -5.77
C ALA A 25 -13.03 11.16 -4.42
N ASP A 26 -13.67 10.73 -3.33
CA ASP A 26 -13.30 11.19 -1.99
C ASP A 26 -11.89 10.76 -1.61
N LEU A 27 -11.51 9.53 -1.96
CA LEU A 27 -10.15 9.03 -1.71
C LEU A 27 -9.14 9.83 -2.53
N ASP A 28 -9.41 10.08 -3.79
CA ASP A 28 -8.55 10.91 -4.64
C ASP A 28 -8.39 12.33 -4.06
N ALA A 29 -9.47 12.94 -3.61
CA ALA A 29 -9.43 14.24 -2.95
C ALA A 29 -8.60 14.23 -1.68
N ALA A 30 -8.71 13.17 -0.87
CA ALA A 30 -7.93 13.01 0.36
C ALA A 30 -6.42 12.91 0.07
N ILE A 31 -6.07 12.18 -0.98
CA ILE A 31 -4.67 12.05 -1.43
C ILE A 31 -4.12 13.41 -1.88
N ASN A 32 -4.89 14.15 -2.67
CA ASN A 32 -4.50 15.46 -3.18
C ASN A 32 -4.38 16.50 -2.07
N ALA A 33 -5.18 16.36 -1.00
CA ALA A 33 -5.07 17.20 0.19
C ALA A 33 -3.92 16.81 1.11
N GLY A 34 -3.41 15.60 0.97
CA GLY A 34 -2.38 15.03 1.82
C GLY A 34 -2.99 14.14 2.92
N LEU A 35 -2.62 12.86 2.91
CA LEU A 35 -3.03 11.91 3.94
C LEU A 35 -2.32 12.23 5.26
N PRO A 36 -2.94 11.95 6.42
CA PRO A 36 -2.21 12.02 7.67
C PRO A 36 -1.08 10.98 7.67
N ARG A 37 0.04 11.29 8.30
CA ARG A 37 1.18 10.35 8.35
C ARG A 37 0.81 9.02 9.01
N SER A 38 -0.20 9.02 9.88
CA SER A 38 -0.73 7.79 10.49
C SER A 38 -1.26 6.80 9.46
N ALA A 39 -1.73 7.27 8.30
CA ALA A 39 -2.17 6.39 7.23
C ALA A 39 -1.01 5.52 6.73
N LEU A 40 0.18 6.08 6.58
CA LEU A 40 1.38 5.32 6.22
C LEU A 40 1.73 4.32 7.32
N ASP A 41 1.66 4.72 8.59
CA ASP A 41 1.94 3.82 9.70
C ASP A 41 0.99 2.61 9.72
N HIS A 42 -0.30 2.84 9.46
CA HIS A 42 -1.28 1.74 9.36
C HIS A 42 -0.96 0.77 8.23
N VAL A 43 -0.62 1.28 7.05
CA VAL A 43 -0.22 0.42 5.92
C VAL A 43 0.99 -0.42 6.30
N LEU A 44 2.00 0.19 6.92
CA LEU A 44 3.23 -0.50 7.31
C LEU A 44 2.97 -1.57 8.36
N GLU A 45 2.07 -1.34 9.29
CA GLU A 45 1.69 -2.33 10.31
C GLU A 45 1.17 -3.62 9.68
N PHE A 46 0.39 -3.51 8.62
CA PHE A 46 -0.08 -4.68 7.88
C PHE A 46 0.99 -5.24 6.95
N ALA A 47 1.58 -4.39 6.12
CA ALA A 47 2.35 -4.81 4.96
C ALA A 47 3.80 -5.20 5.27
N ALA A 48 4.33 -4.80 6.43
CA ALA A 48 5.75 -4.99 6.72
C ALA A 48 6.01 -5.62 8.09
N PRO A 49 7.03 -6.50 8.19
CA PRO A 49 7.50 -6.96 9.48
C PRO A 49 7.98 -5.77 10.32
N ALA A 50 7.82 -5.85 11.63
CA ALA A 50 8.18 -4.76 12.55
C ALA A 50 9.60 -4.23 12.32
N ALA A 51 10.55 -5.13 12.09
CA ALA A 51 11.96 -4.78 11.89
C ALA A 51 12.22 -3.98 10.60
N GLU A 52 11.30 -4.06 9.62
CA GLU A 52 11.47 -3.43 8.31
C GLU A 52 10.65 -2.14 8.15
N ARG A 53 9.77 -1.84 9.08
CA ARG A 53 8.83 -0.71 8.96
C ARG A 53 9.53 0.64 8.85
N ALA A 54 10.52 0.89 9.69
CA ALA A 54 11.24 2.16 9.67
C ALA A 54 12.01 2.37 8.35
N LYS A 55 12.64 1.33 7.84
CA LYS A 55 13.35 1.39 6.56
C LYS A 55 12.40 1.68 5.41
N LEU A 56 11.27 0.98 5.35
CA LEU A 56 10.29 1.18 4.29
C LEU A 56 9.66 2.56 4.39
N ARG A 57 9.33 3.02 5.59
CA ARG A 57 8.81 4.37 5.80
C ARG A 57 9.77 5.43 5.26
N ASN A 58 11.06 5.29 5.55
CA ASN A 58 12.08 6.25 5.09
C ASN A 58 12.25 6.24 3.56
N ARG A 59 11.87 5.16 2.89
CA ARG A 59 11.86 5.09 1.43
C ARG A 59 10.63 5.76 0.82
N VAL A 60 9.53 5.85 1.58
CA VAL A 60 8.31 6.52 1.14
C VAL A 60 8.39 8.03 1.38
N VAL A 61 8.85 8.43 2.55
CA VAL A 61 8.94 9.83 2.95
C VAL A 61 10.26 10.09 3.68
N PRO A 62 11.00 11.16 3.33
CA PRO A 62 12.22 11.50 4.06
C PRO A 62 11.93 11.63 5.56
N ARG A 63 12.85 11.11 6.36
CA ARG A 63 12.70 11.09 7.83
C ARG A 63 12.38 12.46 8.41
N ALA A 64 13.09 13.49 7.96
CA ALA A 64 12.87 14.86 8.43
C ALA A 64 11.46 15.37 8.09
N SER A 65 10.97 15.07 6.90
CA SER A 65 9.61 15.46 6.48
C SER A 65 8.55 14.72 7.31
N TYR A 66 8.75 13.44 7.55
CA TYR A 66 7.84 12.64 8.39
C TYR A 66 7.74 13.20 9.82
N GLN A 67 8.87 13.57 10.39
CA GLN A 67 8.91 14.10 11.76
C GLN A 67 8.31 15.49 11.89
N ARG A 68 8.48 16.36 10.86
CA ARG A 68 8.02 17.74 10.90
C ARG A 68 6.57 17.94 10.56
N ARG A 69 5.99 17.05 9.75
CA ARG A 69 4.66 17.26 9.16
C ARG A 69 3.65 16.25 9.72
N ARG A 70 2.47 16.73 10.03
CA ARG A 70 1.34 15.86 10.42
C ARG A 70 0.72 15.20 9.20
N ARG A 71 0.83 15.83 8.04
CA ARG A 71 0.29 15.33 6.78
C ARG A 71 1.41 15.09 5.79
N LEU A 72 1.24 14.04 5.02
CA LEU A 72 2.12 13.73 3.91
C LEU A 72 1.84 14.69 2.75
N SER A 73 2.85 14.94 1.92
CA SER A 73 2.64 15.64 0.65
C SER A 73 1.70 14.83 -0.25
N PRO A 74 1.08 15.44 -1.27
CA PRO A 74 0.29 14.68 -2.25
C PRO A 74 1.10 13.54 -2.89
N MET A 75 2.36 13.76 -3.20
CA MET A 75 3.24 12.74 -3.78
C MET A 75 3.46 11.55 -2.82
N HIS A 76 3.78 11.83 -1.58
CA HIS A 76 3.98 10.77 -0.57
C HIS A 76 2.67 10.09 -0.22
N SER A 77 1.55 10.83 -0.24
CA SER A 77 0.21 10.27 -0.06
C SER A 77 -0.14 9.29 -1.19
N ALA A 78 0.20 9.64 -2.43
CA ALA A 78 -0.01 8.76 -3.58
C ALA A 78 0.79 7.46 -3.44
N THR A 79 2.04 7.54 -3.01
CA THR A 79 2.87 6.35 -2.76
C THR A 79 2.28 5.49 -1.65
N THR A 80 1.80 6.12 -0.58
CA THR A 80 1.14 5.43 0.53
C THR A 80 -0.11 4.69 0.05
N GLU A 81 -0.92 5.32 -0.78
CA GLU A 81 -2.10 4.68 -1.36
C GLU A 81 -1.72 3.49 -2.24
N ARG A 82 -0.67 3.61 -3.06
CA ARG A 82 -0.20 2.49 -3.89
C ARG A 82 0.21 1.28 -3.05
N LEU A 83 0.93 1.51 -1.97
CA LEU A 83 1.30 0.43 -1.03
C LEU A 83 0.05 -0.21 -0.43
N ALA A 84 -0.90 0.59 0.01
CA ALA A 84 -2.16 0.11 0.56
C ALA A 84 -2.95 -0.70 -0.47
N ARG A 85 -3.01 -0.24 -1.72
CA ARG A 85 -3.74 -0.90 -2.80
C ARG A 85 -3.13 -2.27 -3.13
N VAL A 86 -1.83 -2.33 -3.28
CA VAL A 86 -1.12 -3.60 -3.54
C VAL A 86 -1.28 -4.57 -2.36
N ALA A 87 -1.16 -4.07 -1.14
CA ALA A 87 -1.33 -4.88 0.06
C ALA A 87 -2.77 -5.40 0.19
N ALA A 88 -3.76 -4.56 -0.08
CA ALA A 88 -5.17 -4.94 -0.05
C ALA A 88 -5.48 -6.01 -1.10
N MET A 89 -4.91 -5.87 -2.28
CA MET A 89 -5.08 -6.84 -3.36
C MET A 89 -4.44 -8.18 -3.02
N ALA A 90 -3.24 -8.16 -2.44
CA ALA A 90 -2.58 -9.37 -1.98
C ALA A 90 -3.40 -10.07 -0.89
N ARG A 91 -3.92 -9.30 0.06
CA ARG A 91 -4.78 -9.81 1.13
C ARG A 91 -6.03 -10.48 0.57
N TRP A 92 -6.66 -9.86 -0.41
CA TRP A 92 -7.87 -10.39 -1.04
C TRP A 92 -7.60 -11.70 -1.79
N ILE A 93 -6.50 -11.77 -2.53
CA ILE A 93 -6.16 -12.94 -3.34
C ILE A 93 -5.71 -14.12 -2.47
N TRP A 94 -4.86 -13.88 -1.50
CA TRP A 94 -4.32 -14.94 -0.65
C TRP A 94 -5.26 -15.38 0.46
N GLU A 95 -6.24 -14.56 0.82
CA GLU A 95 -7.22 -14.80 1.90
C GLU A 95 -6.58 -15.17 3.24
N ASP A 96 -5.33 -14.78 3.43
CA ASP A 96 -4.53 -15.07 4.61
C ASP A 96 -3.48 -13.96 4.74
N ASP A 97 -3.47 -13.28 5.88
CA ASP A 97 -2.60 -12.13 6.09
C ASP A 97 -1.12 -12.49 6.04
N GLU A 98 -0.73 -13.65 6.59
CA GLU A 98 0.66 -14.08 6.56
C GLU A 98 1.14 -14.41 5.15
N ARG A 99 0.29 -15.08 4.38
CA ARG A 99 0.60 -15.42 2.98
C ARG A 99 0.67 -14.15 2.14
N ALA A 100 -0.22 -13.21 2.37
CA ALA A 100 -0.19 -11.92 1.67
C ALA A 100 1.11 -11.18 1.96
N ARG A 101 1.53 -11.11 3.22
CA ARG A 101 2.80 -10.49 3.59
C ARG A 101 4.00 -11.24 3.01
N ALA A 102 3.96 -12.57 3.03
CA ALA A 102 5.03 -13.38 2.45
C ALA A 102 5.18 -13.10 0.95
N PHE A 103 4.08 -12.97 0.22
CA PHE A 103 4.11 -12.59 -1.18
C PHE A 103 4.77 -11.22 -1.36
N LEU A 104 4.39 -10.24 -0.55
CA LEU A 104 4.91 -8.87 -0.67
C LEU A 104 6.42 -8.78 -0.45
N TRP A 105 6.99 -9.66 0.36
CA TRP A 105 8.41 -9.60 0.76
C TRP A 105 9.30 -10.65 0.07
N ARG A 106 8.74 -11.51 -0.75
CA ARG A 106 9.51 -12.51 -1.49
C ARG A 106 9.88 -11.98 -2.87
N PRO A 107 11.17 -12.02 -3.26
CA PRO A 107 11.55 -11.68 -4.63
C PRO A 107 10.74 -12.51 -5.64
N HIS A 108 10.24 -11.85 -6.68
CA HIS A 108 9.39 -12.49 -7.67
C HIS A 108 10.05 -12.47 -9.05
N PRO A 109 10.12 -13.62 -9.75
CA PRO A 109 10.82 -13.68 -11.05
C PRO A 109 10.20 -12.76 -12.10
N GLU A 110 8.89 -12.58 -12.10
CA GLU A 110 8.23 -11.69 -13.06
C GLU A 110 8.38 -10.21 -12.75
N LEU A 111 8.96 -9.87 -11.59
CA LEU A 111 9.31 -8.52 -11.21
C LEU A 111 10.83 -8.29 -11.30
N ARG A 112 11.50 -9.08 -12.11
CA ARG A 112 12.96 -9.03 -12.27
C ARG A 112 13.71 -9.29 -10.97
N GLY A 113 13.17 -10.17 -10.14
CA GLY A 113 13.75 -10.53 -8.84
C GLY A 113 13.51 -9.51 -7.75
N ARG A 114 12.74 -8.43 -8.01
CA ARG A 114 12.38 -7.46 -6.97
C ARG A 114 11.27 -8.01 -6.08
N ARG A 115 11.25 -7.61 -4.84
CA ARG A 115 10.12 -7.90 -3.96
C ARG A 115 8.93 -7.03 -4.40
N PRO A 116 7.71 -7.58 -4.39
CA PRO A 116 6.51 -6.79 -4.72
C PRO A 116 6.40 -5.47 -3.93
N ILE A 117 6.76 -5.48 -2.64
CA ILE A 117 6.71 -4.28 -1.81
C ILE A 117 7.64 -3.18 -2.34
N ASP A 118 8.80 -3.54 -2.85
CA ASP A 118 9.75 -2.58 -3.43
C ASP A 118 9.27 -2.06 -4.77
N ALA A 119 8.76 -2.95 -5.63
CA ALA A 119 8.20 -2.56 -6.93
C ALA A 119 7.04 -1.59 -6.78
N ALA A 120 6.22 -1.75 -5.75
CA ALA A 120 5.04 -0.92 -5.51
C ALA A 120 5.36 0.54 -5.14
N LEU A 121 6.63 0.88 -4.92
CA LEU A 121 7.01 2.26 -4.62
C LEU A 121 6.90 3.20 -5.82
N THR A 122 6.87 2.66 -7.04
CA THR A 122 6.63 3.46 -8.24
C THR A 122 5.27 3.12 -8.86
N GLU A 123 4.71 4.04 -9.64
CA GLU A 123 3.41 3.83 -10.30
C GLU A 123 3.46 2.60 -11.23
N LEU A 124 4.46 2.54 -12.10
CA LEU A 124 4.56 1.43 -13.03
C LEU A 124 4.91 0.11 -12.35
N GLY A 125 5.74 0.16 -11.32
CA GLY A 125 6.05 -1.02 -10.52
C GLY A 125 4.82 -1.56 -9.80
N ALA A 126 3.98 -0.69 -9.25
CA ALA A 126 2.71 -1.10 -8.64
C ALA A 126 1.80 -1.79 -9.67
N ARG A 127 1.75 -1.26 -10.89
CA ARG A 127 0.98 -1.89 -11.98
C ARG A 127 1.51 -3.28 -12.31
N GLU A 128 2.83 -3.46 -12.35
CA GLU A 128 3.42 -4.79 -12.55
C GLU A 128 3.00 -5.77 -11.45
N VAL A 129 3.01 -5.33 -10.20
CA VAL A 129 2.57 -6.18 -9.08
C VAL A 129 1.09 -6.53 -9.22
N GLU A 130 0.26 -5.56 -9.57
CA GLU A 130 -1.17 -5.79 -9.80
C GLU A 130 -1.41 -6.79 -10.91
N GLU A 131 -0.63 -6.74 -12.00
CA GLU A 131 -0.73 -7.70 -13.09
C GLU A 131 -0.37 -9.12 -12.63
N VAL A 132 0.67 -9.27 -11.81
CA VAL A 132 1.03 -10.56 -11.22
C VAL A 132 -0.12 -11.09 -10.36
N LEU A 133 -0.68 -10.25 -9.50
CA LEU A 133 -1.79 -10.62 -8.62
C LEU A 133 -3.07 -10.94 -9.40
N GLN A 134 -3.34 -10.23 -10.48
CA GLN A 134 -4.51 -10.48 -11.33
C GLN A 134 -4.53 -11.91 -11.88
N ARG A 135 -3.38 -12.49 -12.15
CA ARG A 135 -3.31 -13.89 -12.60
C ARG A 135 -3.81 -14.86 -11.54
N GLY A 136 -3.62 -14.54 -10.27
CA GLY A 136 -4.17 -15.32 -9.17
C GLY A 136 -5.69 -15.36 -9.16
N VAL A 137 -6.33 -14.26 -9.53
CA VAL A 137 -7.80 -14.19 -9.66
C VAL A 137 -8.31 -15.17 -10.72
N HIS A 138 -7.53 -15.38 -11.77
CA HIS A 138 -7.88 -16.28 -12.87
C HIS A 138 -7.33 -17.70 -12.67
N GLY A 139 -6.86 -18.04 -11.47
CA GLY A 139 -6.33 -19.37 -11.15
C GLY A 139 -4.95 -19.66 -11.70
N LEU A 140 -4.24 -18.64 -12.20
CA LEU A 140 -2.87 -18.79 -12.70
C LEU A 140 -1.86 -18.65 -11.54
N PRO A 141 -0.66 -19.23 -11.66
CA PRO A 141 0.38 -19.11 -10.63
C PRO A 141 0.78 -17.65 -10.39
N VAL A 142 0.99 -17.30 -9.14
CA VAL A 142 1.47 -15.97 -8.73
C VAL A 142 2.69 -16.08 -7.82
#